data_bf447529b6da09d807ef348c4c10566f
#
_entry.id   bf447529b6da09d807ef348c4c10566f
#
_cell.length_a   1.000
_cell.length_b   1.000
_cell.length_c   1.000
_cell.angle_alpha   90.00
_cell.angle_beta   90.00
_cell.angle_gamma   90.00
#
_symmetry.space_group_name_H-M   'P 1'
#
loop_
_entity.id
_entity.type
_entity.pdbx_description
1 polymer ?
#
loop_
_entity_poly.entity_id
_entity_poly.type
_entity_poly.pdbx_seq_one_letter_code
_entity_poly.pdbx_strand_id
1 'polypeptide(L)'
;MFIIPTLRNLKQMSIRILFVTVFIFSINAFTAEKEMPSTFKDGDPSKGSSLIASCAACHGADGNSISSDWPKLAGQNQRYLLEQLQYFKSGERVNILMSSVLPILNSYTDQDLLDIAAFYSSQIQTNGQAEDDAELLAVGEALYRSGDMKKAIPACTACHSVNGKGNELAGFPSVAGQQKAYLVSTLKAYRSMERDAGDYALVMQAVSQNLSDYEIEALANYMHGLYE
;
A
#
# COMPACT_ATOMS: atom_id res chain seq x y z
N MET A 1 -63.60 -33.75 -29.55
CA MET A 1 -62.68 -34.83 -29.10
C MET A 1 -61.64 -34.16 -28.19
N PHE A 2 -61.89 -34.09 -26.90
CA PHE A 2 -61.02 -33.43 -25.94
C PHE A 2 -59.96 -34.41 -25.45
N ILE A 3 -58.67 -34.08 -25.68
CA ILE A 3 -57.54 -34.85 -25.20
C ILE A 3 -57.19 -34.37 -23.80
N ILE A 4 -57.39 -35.22 -22.79
CA ILE A 4 -57.00 -34.99 -21.41
C ILE A 4 -55.51 -35.27 -21.29
N PRO A 5 -54.69 -34.31 -20.82
CA PRO A 5 -53.25 -34.57 -20.63
C PRO A 5 -53.04 -35.54 -19.46
N THR A 6 -52.22 -36.55 -19.69
CA THR A 6 -51.90 -37.62 -18.72
C THR A 6 -51.10 -37.07 -17.55
N LEU A 7 -51.35 -37.61 -16.34
CA LEU A 7 -50.71 -37.28 -15.05
C LEU A 7 -49.15 -37.26 -15.07
N ARG A 8 -48.56 -37.78 -16.12
CA ARG A 8 -47.10 -37.83 -16.30
C ARG A 8 -46.47 -36.47 -16.60
N ASN A 9 -47.23 -35.52 -17.23
CA ASN A 9 -46.75 -34.20 -17.59
C ASN A 9 -46.78 -33.20 -16.41
N LEU A 10 -47.64 -33.44 -15.42
CA LEU A 10 -47.74 -32.59 -14.23
C LEU A 10 -46.54 -32.75 -13.26
N LYS A 11 -45.98 -33.98 -13.14
CA LYS A 11 -44.80 -34.21 -12.32
C LYS A 11 -43.51 -33.59 -12.91
N GLN A 12 -43.39 -33.58 -14.24
CA GLN A 12 -42.21 -32.94 -14.90
C GLN A 12 -42.28 -31.42 -14.85
N MET A 13 -43.47 -30.84 -14.86
CA MET A 13 -43.64 -29.40 -14.74
C MET A 13 -43.32 -28.88 -13.34
N SER A 14 -43.70 -29.63 -12.30
CA SER A 14 -43.41 -29.27 -10.88
C SER A 14 -41.91 -29.34 -10.56
N ILE A 15 -41.19 -30.32 -11.14
CA ILE A 15 -39.73 -30.44 -10.92
C ILE A 15 -38.96 -29.32 -11.61
N ARG A 16 -39.40 -28.84 -12.79
CA ARG A 16 -38.73 -27.73 -13.48
C ARG A 16 -38.95 -26.39 -12.79
N ILE A 17 -40.09 -26.15 -12.18
CA ILE A 17 -40.37 -24.94 -11.42
C ILE A 17 -39.60 -24.93 -10.09
N LEU A 18 -39.39 -26.08 -9.46
CA LEU A 18 -38.62 -26.17 -8.21
C LEU A 18 -37.11 -25.89 -8.42
N PHE A 19 -36.53 -26.29 -9.55
CA PHE A 19 -35.13 -26.01 -9.87
C PHE A 19 -34.88 -24.54 -10.23
N VAL A 20 -35.85 -23.85 -10.82
CA VAL A 20 -35.72 -22.42 -11.16
C VAL A 20 -35.84 -21.55 -9.90
N THR A 21 -36.68 -21.91 -8.94
CA THR A 21 -36.82 -21.15 -7.69
C THR A 21 -35.63 -21.31 -6.74
N VAL A 22 -34.96 -22.46 -6.72
CA VAL A 22 -33.73 -22.65 -5.90
C VAL A 22 -32.54 -21.89 -6.47
N PHE A 23 -32.48 -21.70 -7.80
CA PHE A 23 -31.33 -20.97 -8.43
C PHE A 23 -31.43 -19.43 -8.28
N ILE A 24 -32.64 -18.88 -8.09
CA ILE A 24 -32.83 -17.43 -7.91
C ILE A 24 -32.50 -16.98 -6.47
N PHE A 25 -32.55 -17.90 -5.47
CA PHE A 25 -32.25 -17.56 -4.08
C PHE A 25 -30.74 -17.58 -3.74
N SER A 26 -29.90 -18.12 -4.62
CA SER A 26 -28.46 -18.25 -4.38
C SER A 26 -27.63 -17.08 -4.90
N ILE A 27 -28.22 -16.09 -5.57
CA ILE A 27 -27.48 -14.96 -6.17
C ILE A 27 -27.38 -13.75 -5.23
N ASN A 28 -28.15 -13.72 -4.13
CA ASN A 28 -28.15 -12.59 -3.21
C ASN A 28 -27.17 -12.70 -2.02
N ALA A 29 -26.23 -13.66 -2.03
CA ALA A 29 -25.30 -13.85 -0.93
C ALA A 29 -23.85 -13.40 -1.23
N PHE A 30 -23.60 -12.73 -2.36
CA PHE A 30 -22.22 -12.36 -2.73
C PHE A 30 -22.11 -10.94 -3.26
N THR A 31 -22.51 -9.96 -2.47
CA THR A 31 -22.01 -8.58 -2.55
C THR A 31 -22.20 -7.90 -1.20
N ALA A 32 -21.52 -8.39 -0.17
CA ALA A 32 -21.04 -7.48 0.82
C ALA A 32 -19.75 -6.87 0.24
N GLU A 33 -19.88 -5.98 -0.76
CA GLU A 33 -18.87 -4.98 -0.96
C GLU A 33 -18.69 -4.31 0.40
N LYS A 34 -17.54 -4.57 1.04
CA LYS A 34 -17.08 -3.78 2.16
C LYS A 34 -16.94 -2.39 1.58
N GLU A 35 -17.99 -1.56 1.69
CA GLU A 35 -17.89 -0.15 1.35
C GLU A 35 -16.65 0.36 2.08
N MET A 36 -15.62 0.71 1.32
CA MET A 36 -14.50 1.45 1.88
C MET A 36 -15.09 2.70 2.50
N PRO A 37 -14.81 2.97 3.78
CA PRO A 37 -15.32 4.17 4.41
C PRO A 37 -14.99 5.36 3.51
N SER A 38 -15.98 6.16 3.16
CA SER A 38 -15.84 7.39 2.35
C SER A 38 -14.93 8.44 3.00
N THR A 39 -14.40 8.14 4.17
CA THR A 39 -13.57 8.99 5.03
C THR A 39 -12.15 9.24 4.53
N PHE A 40 -11.63 8.49 3.54
CA PHE A 40 -10.25 8.69 3.05
C PHE A 40 -10.05 9.95 2.19
N LYS A 41 -11.09 10.71 1.90
CA LYS A 41 -11.00 11.94 1.10
C LYS A 41 -11.20 13.23 1.89
N ASP A 42 -11.56 13.15 3.15
CA ASP A 42 -12.01 14.30 3.95
C ASP A 42 -10.97 14.79 4.97
N GLY A 43 -9.69 14.44 4.79
CA GLY A 43 -8.61 15.00 5.60
C GLY A 43 -8.39 16.48 5.27
N ASP A 44 -8.20 17.30 6.31
CA ASP A 44 -7.95 18.74 6.19
C ASP A 44 -6.44 19.03 6.30
N PRO A 45 -5.72 19.32 5.17
CA PRO A 45 -4.29 19.61 5.22
C PRO A 45 -3.94 20.82 6.07
N SER A 46 -4.86 21.80 6.20
CA SER A 46 -4.64 22.99 6.99
C SER A 46 -4.62 22.67 8.49
N LYS A 47 -5.52 21.80 8.95
CA LYS A 47 -5.49 21.28 10.32
C LYS A 47 -4.27 20.38 10.53
N GLY A 48 -3.98 19.46 9.58
CA GLY A 48 -2.82 18.61 9.64
C GLY A 48 -1.53 19.39 9.86
N SER A 49 -1.34 20.51 9.15
CA SER A 49 -0.16 21.37 9.31
C SER A 49 0.07 21.88 10.73
N SER A 50 -0.96 22.01 11.53
CA SER A 50 -0.86 22.45 12.93
C SER A 50 -0.46 21.31 13.89
N LEU A 51 -0.54 20.07 13.46
CA LEU A 51 -0.31 18.87 14.27
C LEU A 51 1.08 18.24 14.07
N ILE A 52 1.83 18.64 13.04
CA ILE A 52 3.06 17.96 12.61
C ILE A 52 4.34 18.34 13.36
N ALA A 53 4.29 19.18 14.38
CA ALA A 53 5.50 19.71 15.02
C ALA A 53 6.51 18.62 15.44
N SER A 54 6.03 17.52 16.02
CA SER A 54 6.87 16.39 16.42
C SER A 54 7.37 15.55 15.21
N CYS A 55 6.59 15.50 14.13
CA CYS A 55 6.93 14.79 12.92
C CYS A 55 8.00 15.52 12.11
N ALA A 56 7.88 16.86 12.05
CA ALA A 56 8.75 17.74 11.31
C ALA A 56 10.22 17.69 11.75
N ALA A 57 10.47 17.35 13.01
CA ALA A 57 11.82 17.21 13.55
C ALA A 57 12.68 16.17 12.78
N CYS A 58 12.06 15.12 12.26
CA CYS A 58 12.73 14.06 11.52
C CYS A 58 12.36 14.09 10.02
N HIS A 59 11.07 14.28 9.71
CA HIS A 59 10.58 14.18 8.34
C HIS A 59 10.60 15.50 7.56
N GLY A 60 10.99 16.62 8.20
CA GLY A 60 10.89 17.97 7.62
C GLY A 60 9.49 18.57 7.76
N ALA A 61 9.42 19.89 7.77
CA ALA A 61 8.15 20.60 7.92
C ALA A 61 7.20 20.38 6.72
N ASP A 62 7.79 20.13 5.56
CA ASP A 62 7.09 19.82 4.30
C ASP A 62 7.10 18.31 3.97
N GLY A 63 7.62 17.46 4.86
CA GLY A 63 7.72 16.03 4.65
C GLY A 63 8.92 15.59 3.79
N ASN A 64 9.82 16.49 3.41
CA ASN A 64 11.06 16.15 2.70
C ASN A 64 12.19 16.00 3.70
N SER A 65 12.34 14.80 4.28
CA SER A 65 13.42 14.52 5.22
C SER A 65 14.80 14.75 4.58
N ILE A 66 15.72 15.33 5.37
CA ILE A 66 17.11 15.55 4.95
C ILE A 66 18.03 14.37 5.27
N SER A 67 17.61 13.47 6.16
CA SER A 67 18.35 12.25 6.49
C SER A 67 17.88 11.10 5.63
N SER A 68 18.83 10.32 5.13
CA SER A 68 18.55 9.13 4.32
C SER A 68 17.86 7.99 5.09
N ASP A 69 17.94 8.01 6.42
CA ASP A 69 17.34 6.98 7.28
C ASP A 69 15.85 7.24 7.55
N TRP A 70 15.40 8.48 7.38
CA TRP A 70 14.03 8.87 7.64
C TRP A 70 13.27 9.03 6.31
N PRO A 71 12.10 8.39 6.17
CA PRO A 71 11.37 8.48 4.91
C PRO A 71 10.88 9.90 4.62
N LYS A 72 10.87 10.25 3.34
CA LYS A 72 10.06 11.36 2.86
C LYS A 72 8.58 10.99 3.01
N LEU A 73 7.78 11.93 3.52
CA LEU A 73 6.33 11.82 3.64
C LEU A 73 5.61 12.67 2.59
N ALA A 74 6.30 13.69 2.06
CA ALA A 74 5.78 14.58 1.02
C ALA A 74 5.32 13.76 -0.21
N GLY A 75 4.11 14.06 -0.73
CA GLY A 75 3.57 13.42 -1.91
C GLY A 75 3.26 11.92 -1.76
N GLN A 76 3.36 11.36 -0.56
CA GLN A 76 2.98 9.98 -0.32
C GLN A 76 1.45 9.84 -0.32
N ASN A 77 0.95 8.70 -0.75
CA ASN A 77 -0.49 8.42 -0.81
C ASN A 77 -1.13 8.57 0.57
N GLN A 78 -2.18 9.40 0.65
CA GLN A 78 -2.85 9.74 1.91
C GLN A 78 -3.35 8.48 2.63
N ARG A 79 -3.97 7.55 1.91
CA ARG A 79 -4.43 6.29 2.49
C ARG A 79 -3.30 5.51 3.13
N TYR A 80 -2.17 5.36 2.42
CA TYR A 80 -1.00 4.65 2.95
C TYR A 80 -0.44 5.34 4.20
N LEU A 81 -0.33 6.67 4.21
CA LEU A 81 0.13 7.43 5.38
C LEU A 81 -0.78 7.20 6.58
N LEU A 82 -2.10 7.29 6.39
CA LEU A 82 -3.08 7.04 7.45
C LEU A 82 -2.94 5.64 8.03
N GLU A 83 -2.91 4.61 7.18
CA GLU A 83 -2.76 3.22 7.61
C GLU A 83 -1.47 3.03 8.42
N GLN A 84 -0.35 3.62 7.97
CA GLN A 84 0.92 3.50 8.69
C GLN A 84 0.88 4.21 10.06
N LEU A 85 0.25 5.38 10.16
CA LEU A 85 0.06 6.07 11.44
C LEU A 85 -0.81 5.26 12.40
N GLN A 86 -1.86 4.63 11.88
CA GLN A 86 -2.74 3.74 12.66
C GLN A 86 -2.00 2.49 13.15
N TYR A 87 -1.16 1.87 12.32
CA TYR A 87 -0.34 0.71 12.71
C TYR A 87 0.70 1.07 13.77
N PHE A 88 1.31 2.25 13.71
CA PHE A 88 2.18 2.73 14.78
C PHE A 88 1.39 2.98 16.07
N LYS A 89 0.23 3.62 15.98
CA LYS A 89 -0.64 3.92 17.13
C LYS A 89 -1.16 2.65 17.80
N SER A 90 -1.55 1.63 17.03
CA SER A 90 -2.02 0.34 17.55
C SER A 90 -0.90 -0.55 18.07
N GLY A 91 0.36 -0.27 17.68
CA GLY A 91 1.51 -1.12 17.98
C GLY A 91 1.69 -2.31 17.02
N GLU A 92 0.85 -2.43 15.97
CA GLU A 92 1.05 -3.43 14.92
C GLU A 92 2.35 -3.20 14.16
N ARG A 93 2.70 -1.93 13.90
CA ARG A 93 3.98 -1.56 13.31
C ARG A 93 4.93 -1.05 14.38
N VAL A 94 6.04 -1.75 14.56
CA VAL A 94 7.11 -1.35 15.47
C VAL A 94 8.30 -0.82 14.67
N ASN A 95 8.83 0.33 15.07
CA ASN A 95 10.09 0.88 14.56
C ASN A 95 10.75 1.71 15.66
N ILE A 96 12.01 1.43 15.94
CA ILE A 96 12.73 2.05 17.06
C ILE A 96 12.87 3.58 16.90
N LEU A 97 13.02 4.07 15.66
CA LEU A 97 13.15 5.50 15.39
C LEU A 97 11.83 6.26 15.63
N MET A 98 10.70 5.59 15.34
CA MET A 98 9.36 6.14 15.58
C MET A 98 8.89 6.01 17.03
N SER A 99 9.58 5.26 17.87
CA SER A 99 9.16 5.02 19.26
C SER A 99 9.09 6.31 20.09
N SER A 100 9.94 7.29 19.80
CA SER A 100 9.97 8.58 20.51
C SER A 100 8.74 9.44 20.30
N VAL A 101 7.99 9.26 19.20
CA VAL A 101 6.78 10.03 18.87
C VAL A 101 5.48 9.30 19.25
N LEU A 102 5.55 8.05 19.73
CA LEU A 102 4.36 7.29 20.11
C LEU A 102 3.51 7.99 21.19
N PRO A 103 4.08 8.65 22.24
CA PRO A 103 3.26 9.32 23.23
C PRO A 103 2.35 10.42 22.63
N ILE A 104 2.87 11.20 21.67
CA ILE A 104 2.06 12.24 21.01
C ILE A 104 1.10 11.59 20.00
N LEU A 105 1.56 10.58 19.24
CA LEU A 105 0.74 9.87 18.29
C LEU A 105 -0.50 9.23 18.96
N ASN A 106 -0.33 8.67 20.15
CA ASN A 106 -1.41 8.07 20.94
C ASN A 106 -2.43 9.08 21.44
N SER A 107 -2.05 10.37 21.55
CA SER A 107 -2.98 11.45 21.94
C SER A 107 -3.86 11.95 20.80
N TYR A 108 -3.51 11.66 19.55
CA TYR A 108 -4.24 12.07 18.37
C TYR A 108 -5.50 11.22 18.16
N THR A 109 -6.58 11.86 17.72
CA THR A 109 -7.79 11.18 17.24
C THR A 109 -7.54 10.59 15.84
N ASP A 110 -8.43 9.71 15.36
CA ASP A 110 -8.34 9.19 14.00
C ASP A 110 -8.50 10.30 12.95
N GLN A 111 -9.29 11.36 13.26
CA GLN A 111 -9.39 12.53 12.40
C GLN A 111 -8.07 13.31 12.34
N ASP A 112 -7.36 13.46 13.47
CA ASP A 112 -6.05 14.14 13.49
C ASP A 112 -5.03 13.35 12.63
N LEU A 113 -5.04 12.01 12.68
CA LEU A 113 -4.19 11.18 11.83
C LEU A 113 -4.54 11.35 10.35
N LEU A 114 -5.82 11.44 10.02
CA LEU A 114 -6.28 11.68 8.65
C LEU A 114 -5.85 13.06 8.15
N ASP A 115 -5.97 14.10 8.99
CA ASP A 115 -5.56 15.47 8.66
C ASP A 115 -4.04 15.55 8.46
N ILE A 116 -3.23 14.88 9.30
CA ILE A 116 -1.78 14.76 9.13
C ILE A 116 -1.42 14.05 7.81
N ALA A 117 -2.10 12.95 7.51
CA ALA A 117 -1.90 12.21 6.26
C ALA A 117 -2.24 13.07 5.04
N ALA A 118 -3.35 13.82 5.08
CA ALA A 118 -3.74 14.76 4.04
C ALA A 118 -2.73 15.88 3.85
N PHE A 119 -2.18 16.41 4.96
CA PHE A 119 -1.15 17.45 4.88
C PHE A 119 0.09 16.96 4.13
N TYR A 120 0.70 15.84 4.55
CA TYR A 120 1.91 15.34 3.90
C TYR A 120 1.67 14.85 2.47
N SER A 121 0.50 14.26 2.20
CA SER A 121 0.12 13.85 0.85
C SER A 121 0.02 15.04 -0.12
N SER A 122 -0.41 16.21 0.37
CA SER A 122 -0.53 17.44 -0.43
C SER A 122 0.80 18.15 -0.69
N GLN A 123 1.89 17.74 -0.03
CA GLN A 123 3.19 18.38 -0.21
C GLN A 123 3.90 17.89 -1.49
N ILE A 124 4.76 18.75 -2.03
CA ILE A 124 5.57 18.39 -3.20
C ILE A 124 6.82 17.64 -2.73
N GLN A 125 6.97 16.42 -3.19
CA GLN A 125 8.17 15.63 -2.91
C GLN A 125 9.36 16.16 -3.72
N THR A 126 10.52 16.32 -3.06
CA THR A 126 11.78 16.60 -3.74
C THR A 126 12.30 15.35 -4.44
N ASN A 127 12.83 15.51 -5.65
CA ASN A 127 13.43 14.41 -6.39
C ASN A 127 14.66 13.86 -5.63
N GLY A 128 14.85 12.55 -5.72
CA GLY A 128 16.12 11.92 -5.39
C GLY A 128 17.04 11.91 -6.63
N GLN A 129 18.27 11.51 -6.42
CA GLN A 129 19.22 11.29 -7.50
C GLN A 129 19.91 9.95 -7.28
N ALA A 130 19.72 9.02 -8.20
CA ALA A 130 20.42 7.75 -8.17
C ALA A 130 21.94 7.96 -8.23
N GLU A 131 22.69 7.08 -7.60
CA GLU A 131 24.14 7.01 -7.75
C GLU A 131 24.48 6.67 -9.20
N ASP A 132 25.53 7.30 -9.73
CA ASP A 132 26.00 7.10 -11.10
C ASP A 132 26.85 5.81 -11.18
N ASP A 133 26.15 4.68 -10.98
CA ASP A 133 26.67 3.33 -11.16
C ASP A 133 25.78 2.62 -12.19
N ALA A 134 26.27 2.50 -13.41
CA ALA A 134 25.53 1.99 -14.55
C ALA A 134 25.11 0.51 -14.37
N GLU A 135 25.92 -0.30 -13.69
CA GLU A 135 25.59 -1.71 -13.42
C GLU A 135 24.49 -1.81 -12.37
N LEU A 136 24.64 -1.08 -11.27
CA LEU A 136 23.65 -1.02 -10.19
C LEU A 136 22.29 -0.52 -10.71
N LEU A 137 22.31 0.55 -11.53
CA LEU A 137 21.09 1.10 -12.16
C LEU A 137 20.43 0.09 -13.09
N ALA A 138 21.20 -0.61 -13.94
CA ALA A 138 20.65 -1.58 -14.87
C ALA A 138 19.97 -2.76 -14.14
N VAL A 139 20.59 -3.25 -13.06
CA VAL A 139 19.98 -4.31 -12.22
C VAL A 139 18.72 -3.81 -11.53
N GLY A 140 18.75 -2.62 -10.94
CA GLY A 140 17.58 -2.01 -10.27
C GLY A 140 16.43 -1.80 -11.24
N GLU A 141 16.70 -1.25 -12.43
CA GLU A 141 15.69 -1.05 -13.47
C GLU A 141 15.08 -2.36 -13.94
N ALA A 142 15.91 -3.37 -14.23
CA ALA A 142 15.43 -4.67 -14.70
C ALA A 142 14.51 -5.33 -13.67
N LEU A 143 14.89 -5.35 -12.39
CA LEU A 143 14.08 -5.91 -11.31
C LEU A 143 12.80 -5.09 -11.10
N TYR A 144 12.90 -3.76 -11.10
CA TYR A 144 11.73 -2.90 -10.89
C TYR A 144 10.69 -3.09 -12.00
N ARG A 145 11.12 -3.10 -13.27
CA ARG A 145 10.24 -3.16 -14.44
C ARG A 145 9.76 -4.55 -14.80
N SER A 146 10.62 -5.56 -14.63
CA SER A 146 10.38 -6.92 -15.15
C SER A 146 10.37 -7.99 -14.07
N GLY A 147 10.96 -7.73 -12.90
CA GLY A 147 11.20 -8.75 -11.89
C GLY A 147 12.23 -9.80 -12.32
N ASP A 148 12.28 -10.90 -11.60
CA ASP A 148 13.02 -12.12 -11.97
C ASP A 148 12.17 -13.37 -11.68
N MET A 149 11.52 -13.89 -12.70
CA MET A 149 10.63 -15.05 -12.57
C MET A 149 11.38 -16.33 -12.16
N LYS A 150 12.68 -16.43 -12.42
CA LYS A 150 13.48 -17.61 -11.98
C LYS A 150 13.68 -17.61 -10.48
N LYS A 151 13.71 -16.41 -9.87
CA LYS A 151 13.78 -16.21 -8.43
C LYS A 151 12.41 -16.00 -7.77
N ALA A 152 11.32 -16.10 -8.54
CA ALA A 152 9.98 -15.74 -8.08
C ALA A 152 9.88 -14.31 -7.52
N ILE A 153 10.59 -13.36 -8.14
CA ILE A 153 10.53 -11.92 -7.84
C ILE A 153 9.62 -11.26 -8.88
N PRO A 154 8.41 -10.82 -8.52
CA PRO A 154 7.52 -10.11 -9.44
C PRO A 154 8.04 -8.70 -9.74
N ALA A 155 7.59 -8.12 -10.86
CA ALA A 155 7.90 -6.73 -11.20
C ALA A 155 7.26 -5.76 -10.19
N CYS A 156 8.03 -4.82 -9.64
CA CYS A 156 7.54 -3.82 -8.68
C CYS A 156 6.50 -2.89 -9.30
N THR A 157 6.60 -2.67 -10.63
CA THR A 157 5.66 -1.86 -11.41
C THR A 157 4.22 -2.36 -11.34
N ALA A 158 3.99 -3.64 -11.06
CA ALA A 158 2.64 -4.21 -10.97
C ALA A 158 1.77 -3.55 -9.88
N CYS A 159 2.39 -3.13 -8.77
CA CYS A 159 1.71 -2.48 -7.65
C CYS A 159 2.14 -1.01 -7.50
N HIS A 160 3.43 -0.72 -7.69
CA HIS A 160 3.98 0.62 -7.46
C HIS A 160 3.97 1.52 -8.70
N SER A 161 3.36 1.10 -9.80
CA SER A 161 3.31 1.78 -11.10
C SER A 161 4.67 1.94 -11.80
N VAL A 162 4.66 2.33 -13.07
CA VAL A 162 5.89 2.46 -13.88
C VAL A 162 6.80 3.59 -13.39
N ASN A 163 6.19 4.66 -12.89
CA ASN A 163 6.90 5.84 -12.36
C ASN A 163 7.07 5.83 -10.83
N GLY A 164 6.71 4.76 -10.16
CA GLY A 164 6.89 4.62 -8.72
C GLY A 164 5.87 5.34 -7.84
N LYS A 165 4.79 5.89 -8.40
CA LYS A 165 3.77 6.63 -7.64
C LYS A 165 2.82 5.75 -6.82
N GLY A 166 2.84 4.45 -7.05
CA GLY A 166 1.92 3.53 -6.41
C GLY A 166 0.50 3.65 -6.94
N ASN A 167 -0.46 3.29 -6.11
CA ASN A 167 -1.89 3.41 -6.38
C ASN A 167 -2.63 3.68 -5.06
N GLU A 168 -3.10 4.90 -4.89
CA GLU A 168 -3.76 5.34 -3.65
C GLU A 168 -5.03 4.54 -3.37
N LEU A 169 -5.86 4.29 -4.38
CA LEU A 169 -7.11 3.55 -4.21
C LEU A 169 -6.88 2.10 -3.77
N ALA A 170 -5.79 1.50 -4.23
CA ALA A 170 -5.38 0.16 -3.85
C ALA A 170 -4.55 0.13 -2.54
N GLY A 171 -4.17 1.27 -1.98
CA GLY A 171 -3.30 1.35 -0.79
C GLY A 171 -1.82 1.08 -1.07
N PHE A 172 -1.39 1.07 -2.35
CA PHE A 172 0.01 0.86 -2.70
C PHE A 172 0.79 2.18 -2.63
N PRO A 173 1.87 2.25 -1.83
CA PRO A 173 2.60 3.49 -1.62
C PRO A 173 3.40 3.94 -2.83
N SER A 174 3.66 5.26 -2.89
CA SER A 174 4.72 5.82 -3.72
C SER A 174 6.10 5.37 -3.20
N VAL A 175 6.97 4.97 -4.13
CA VAL A 175 8.37 4.60 -3.86
C VAL A 175 9.35 5.48 -4.64
N ALA A 176 8.85 6.27 -5.60
CA ALA A 176 9.66 7.19 -6.38
C ALA A 176 10.29 8.27 -5.50
N GLY A 177 11.56 8.59 -5.76
CA GLY A 177 12.29 9.64 -5.06
C GLY A 177 12.47 9.44 -3.56
N GLN A 178 12.06 8.29 -3.01
CA GLN A 178 12.18 7.98 -1.59
C GLN A 178 13.65 7.81 -1.18
N GLN A 179 13.98 8.05 0.07
CA GLN A 179 15.34 7.94 0.60
C GLN A 179 15.91 6.53 0.43
N LYS A 180 17.11 6.42 -0.18
CA LYS A 180 17.75 5.14 -0.50
C LYS A 180 17.96 4.26 0.73
N ALA A 181 18.54 4.79 1.81
CA ALA A 181 18.79 4.00 3.02
C ALA A 181 17.49 3.51 3.68
N TYR A 182 16.44 4.33 3.67
CA TYR A 182 15.11 3.91 4.13
C TYR A 182 14.52 2.78 3.26
N LEU A 183 14.66 2.85 1.93
CA LEU A 183 14.22 1.78 1.02
C LEU A 183 14.95 0.48 1.30
N VAL A 184 16.28 0.54 1.46
CA VAL A 184 17.13 -0.62 1.79
C VAL A 184 16.67 -1.25 3.09
N SER A 185 16.58 -0.46 4.17
CA SER A 185 16.17 -0.96 5.49
C SER A 185 14.75 -1.55 5.46
N THR A 186 13.86 -0.92 4.71
CA THR A 186 12.46 -1.39 4.57
C THR A 186 12.37 -2.73 3.82
N LEU A 187 13.07 -2.88 2.70
CA LEU A 187 13.08 -4.14 1.96
C LEU A 187 13.74 -5.27 2.77
N LYS A 188 14.81 -4.97 3.51
CA LYS A 188 15.42 -5.93 4.44
C LYS A 188 14.47 -6.33 5.57
N ALA A 189 13.73 -5.38 6.15
CA ALA A 189 12.76 -5.65 7.21
C ALA A 189 11.57 -6.51 6.71
N TYR A 190 11.12 -6.33 5.47
CA TYR A 190 10.15 -7.24 4.85
C TYR A 190 10.75 -8.62 4.60
N ARG A 191 11.99 -8.71 4.08
CA ARG A 191 12.68 -9.98 3.84
C ARG A 191 12.89 -10.79 5.12
N SER A 192 13.21 -10.13 6.23
CA SER A 192 13.38 -10.76 7.54
C SER A 192 12.07 -10.99 8.30
N MET A 193 10.92 -10.59 7.73
CA MET A 193 9.59 -10.65 8.36
C MET A 193 9.44 -9.76 9.61
N GLU A 194 10.37 -8.84 9.87
CA GLU A 194 10.28 -7.87 10.97
C GLU A 194 9.19 -6.79 10.71
N ARG A 195 8.94 -6.49 9.44
CA ARG A 195 7.84 -5.61 9.04
C ARG A 195 6.66 -6.47 8.60
N ASP A 196 5.66 -6.56 9.46
CA ASP A 196 4.52 -7.48 9.31
C ASP A 196 3.15 -6.79 9.46
N ALA A 197 3.13 -5.47 9.71
CA ALA A 197 1.89 -4.73 9.91
C ALA A 197 1.09 -4.55 8.62
N GLY A 198 -0.21 -4.84 8.71
CA GLY A 198 -1.21 -4.60 7.69
C GLY A 198 -1.33 -5.70 6.62
N ASP A 199 -2.43 -5.63 5.87
CA ASP A 199 -2.86 -6.67 4.91
C ASP A 199 -1.82 -6.94 3.80
N TYR A 200 -1.05 -5.92 3.41
CA TYR A 200 -0.05 -6.03 2.34
C TYR A 200 1.36 -6.41 2.81
N ALA A 201 1.57 -6.56 4.13
CA ALA A 201 2.88 -6.96 4.64
C ALA A 201 3.31 -8.32 4.10
N LEU A 202 2.43 -9.32 4.09
CA LEU A 202 2.69 -10.65 3.53
C LEU A 202 3.07 -10.60 2.04
N VAL A 203 2.44 -9.70 1.27
CA VAL A 203 2.78 -9.52 -0.15
C VAL A 203 4.21 -9.00 -0.28
N MET A 204 4.56 -7.94 0.46
CA MET A 204 5.91 -7.37 0.42
C MET A 204 6.98 -8.32 0.99
N GLN A 205 6.65 -9.13 1.99
CA GLN A 205 7.52 -10.20 2.49
C GLN A 205 7.79 -11.23 1.39
N ALA A 206 6.74 -11.70 0.72
CA ALA A 206 6.86 -12.66 -0.39
C ALA A 206 7.69 -12.10 -1.57
N VAL A 207 7.51 -10.81 -1.90
CA VAL A 207 8.29 -10.12 -2.93
C VAL A 207 9.76 -9.99 -2.53
N SER A 208 10.04 -9.71 -1.25
CA SER A 208 11.40 -9.37 -0.78
C SER A 208 12.22 -10.60 -0.40
N GLN A 209 11.59 -11.74 -0.09
CA GLN A 209 12.25 -12.92 0.49
C GLN A 209 13.42 -13.47 -0.35
N ASN A 210 13.35 -13.33 -1.65
CA ASN A 210 14.35 -13.86 -2.60
C ASN A 210 15.34 -12.81 -3.11
N LEU A 211 15.22 -11.55 -2.64
CA LEU A 211 16.15 -10.49 -2.98
C LEU A 211 17.48 -10.67 -2.23
N SER A 212 18.60 -10.62 -2.92
CA SER A 212 19.92 -10.47 -2.32
C SER A 212 20.13 -9.05 -1.80
N ASP A 213 21.17 -8.83 -0.97
CA ASP A 213 21.51 -7.49 -0.51
C ASP A 213 21.88 -6.55 -1.67
N TYR A 214 22.59 -7.07 -2.67
CA TYR A 214 22.94 -6.32 -3.87
C TYR A 214 21.70 -5.88 -4.67
N GLU A 215 20.72 -6.78 -4.83
CA GLU A 215 19.47 -6.46 -5.54
C GLU A 215 18.60 -5.46 -4.76
N ILE A 216 18.61 -5.52 -3.42
CA ILE A 216 17.96 -4.53 -2.57
C ILE A 216 18.60 -3.15 -2.75
N GLU A 217 19.95 -3.09 -2.74
CA GLU A 217 20.68 -1.83 -3.00
C GLU A 217 20.40 -1.28 -4.40
N ALA A 218 20.38 -2.14 -5.41
CA ALA A 218 20.10 -1.76 -6.79
C ALA A 218 18.65 -1.22 -6.95
N LEU A 219 17.67 -1.92 -6.40
CA LEU A 219 16.28 -1.46 -6.38
C LEU A 219 16.11 -0.14 -5.64
N ALA A 220 16.73 0.00 -4.46
CA ALA A 220 16.66 1.22 -3.67
C ALA A 220 17.29 2.42 -4.40
N ASN A 221 18.43 2.20 -5.05
CA ASN A 221 19.10 3.22 -5.87
C ASN A 221 18.22 3.65 -7.07
N TYR A 222 17.65 2.68 -7.77
CA TYR A 222 16.77 2.95 -8.89
C TYR A 222 15.51 3.71 -8.46
N MET A 223 14.81 3.24 -7.41
CA MET A 223 13.61 3.92 -6.89
C MET A 223 13.91 5.31 -6.34
N HIS A 224 15.08 5.53 -5.72
CA HIS A 224 15.50 6.85 -5.26
C HIS A 224 15.65 7.83 -6.43
N GLY A 225 16.11 7.38 -7.59
CA GLY A 225 16.26 8.18 -8.80
C GLY A 225 14.99 8.31 -9.65
N LEU A 226 13.92 7.58 -9.34
CA LEU A 226 12.65 7.72 -10.07
C LEU A 226 12.00 9.07 -9.74
N TYR A 227 11.49 9.72 -10.77
CA TYR A 227 10.68 10.96 -10.68
C TYR A 227 9.58 10.95 -11.75
N GLU A 228 8.66 11.89 -11.64
CA GLU A 228 7.55 12.07 -12.61
C GLU A 228 8.02 12.60 -13.96
#